data_e78f6ec01da3a3b7b4a3764cbc2d85c6
#
_entry.id   e78f6ec01da3a3b7b4a3764cbc2d85c6
#
_cell.length_a   1.000
_cell.length_b   1.000
_cell.length_c   1.000
_cell.angle_alpha   90.00
_cell.angle_beta   90.00
_cell.angle_gamma   90.00
#
_symmetry.space_group_name_H-M   'P 1'
#
loop_
_entity.id
_entity.type
_entity.pdbx_description
1 polymer ?
#
loop_
_entity_poly.entity_id
_entity_poly.type
_entity_poly.pdbx_seq_one_letter_code
_entity_poly.pdbx_strand_id
1 'polypeptide(L)'
;VSTAVALEDGSRGPELMVKFNDIKSIDIDKDTAGIQSITKDSIVTIEYTAVLNSKAEIGLPGQENKVKLEYSNNPNATGDGTTKPDDTGETPEDKVIVFTYELDVTKVDKATNAKLAGAKFTLQNSDGKYAKISSTSQIVLAWVDEPETDPSGTTTLVSDTDGLFKVIGLDDGVYTLTETEAPGSYNKLTNAVEVVIKAETANNQTWNSSPADALTELKVTADGNAGTGNVDTGIASINIANSKGSTLPSTGGIGTTIFYVLGGTLVVGSGIALVTKKRLGKNED
;
A
#
# COMPACT_ATOMS: atom_id res chain seq x y z
N VAL A 1 -20.46 -22.36 26.45
CA VAL A 1 -20.15 -21.35 25.40
C VAL A 1 -20.80 -21.84 24.14
N SER A 2 -21.76 -21.12 23.64
CA SER A 2 -22.44 -21.50 22.42
C SER A 2 -21.72 -20.94 21.20
N THR A 3 -21.78 -21.70 20.13
CA THR A 3 -21.12 -21.56 18.85
C THR A 3 -21.42 -20.18 18.23
N ALA A 4 -20.37 -19.50 17.76
CA ALA A 4 -20.53 -18.39 16.86
C ALA A 4 -21.13 -18.90 15.54
N VAL A 5 -22.25 -18.35 15.12
CA VAL A 5 -22.86 -18.62 13.82
C VAL A 5 -22.62 -17.41 12.96
N ALA A 6 -21.77 -17.55 11.94
CA ALA A 6 -21.70 -16.57 10.87
C ALA A 6 -22.93 -16.78 9.96
N LEU A 7 -23.80 -15.80 9.90
CA LEU A 7 -24.91 -15.80 8.97
C LEU A 7 -24.47 -15.05 7.71
N GLU A 8 -24.35 -15.75 6.61
CA GLU A 8 -24.18 -15.13 5.29
C GLU A 8 -25.57 -14.68 4.78
N ASP A 9 -25.91 -13.44 5.04
CA ASP A 9 -26.96 -12.75 4.28
C ASP A 9 -26.31 -12.05 3.10
N GLY A 10 -26.73 -12.35 1.89
CA GLY A 10 -26.12 -11.84 0.66
C GLY A 10 -26.24 -10.31 0.48
N SER A 11 -26.82 -9.57 1.40
CA SER A 11 -27.02 -8.11 1.36
C SER A 11 -26.21 -7.33 2.39
N ARG A 12 -25.63 -8.01 3.40
CA ARG A 12 -24.75 -7.42 4.42
C ARG A 12 -23.55 -8.33 4.61
N GLY A 13 -22.44 -7.80 5.09
CA GLY A 13 -21.29 -8.60 5.47
C GLY A 13 -21.64 -9.66 6.53
N PRO A 14 -20.74 -10.60 6.83
CA PRO A 14 -21.00 -11.67 7.77
C PRO A 14 -21.42 -11.11 9.14
N GLU A 15 -22.52 -11.63 9.67
CA GLU A 15 -22.99 -11.29 11.03
C GLU A 15 -22.40 -12.28 12.02
N LEU A 16 -21.71 -11.77 13.06
CA LEU A 16 -21.24 -12.58 14.17
C LEU A 16 -22.26 -12.50 15.32
N MET A 17 -22.93 -13.61 15.61
CA MET A 17 -23.82 -13.73 16.76
C MET A 17 -23.17 -14.58 17.84
N VAL A 18 -23.04 -14.03 19.05
CA VAL A 18 -22.62 -14.77 20.24
C VAL A 18 -23.81 -14.88 21.17
N LYS A 19 -24.30 -16.11 21.38
CA LYS A 19 -25.48 -16.36 22.20
C LYS A 19 -25.09 -17.05 23.52
N PHE A 20 -25.57 -16.49 24.60
CA PHE A 20 -25.54 -17.11 25.93
C PHE A 20 -26.95 -17.53 26.32
N ASN A 21 -27.22 -18.83 26.46
CA ASN A 21 -28.54 -19.32 26.84
C ASN A 21 -28.88 -18.91 28.27
N ASP A 22 -27.91 -19.07 29.17
CA ASP A 22 -27.96 -18.55 30.52
C ASP A 22 -26.55 -18.15 30.96
N ILE A 23 -26.32 -16.84 30.98
CA ILE A 23 -25.01 -16.30 31.35
C ILE A 23 -24.62 -16.61 32.77
N LYS A 24 -25.59 -16.82 33.67
CA LYS A 24 -25.34 -17.13 35.08
C LYS A 24 -24.89 -18.57 35.30
N SER A 25 -25.21 -19.46 34.36
CA SER A 25 -24.81 -20.88 34.41
C SER A 25 -23.44 -21.15 33.80
N ILE A 26 -22.76 -20.14 33.29
CA ILE A 26 -21.42 -20.30 32.73
C ILE A 26 -20.46 -20.69 33.87
N ASP A 27 -19.87 -21.87 33.76
CA ASP A 27 -18.83 -22.33 34.65
C ASP A 27 -17.55 -21.52 34.37
N ILE A 28 -17.24 -20.58 35.24
CA ILE A 28 -16.00 -19.84 35.20
C ILE A 28 -14.92 -20.73 35.75
N ASP A 29 -13.83 -20.92 35.03
CA ASP A 29 -12.73 -21.82 35.37
C ASP A 29 -12.36 -21.75 36.85
N LYS A 30 -12.50 -22.88 37.52
CA LYS A 30 -12.36 -23.02 38.98
C LYS A 30 -10.92 -22.85 39.49
N ASP A 31 -9.96 -22.71 38.57
CA ASP A 31 -8.55 -22.55 38.92
C ASP A 31 -8.18 -21.14 39.39
N THR A 32 -9.04 -20.15 39.19
CA THR A 32 -8.83 -18.79 39.72
C THR A 32 -9.55 -18.69 41.06
N ALA A 33 -8.81 -18.83 42.15
CA ALA A 33 -9.31 -18.83 43.51
C ALA A 33 -10.35 -17.72 43.80
N GLY A 34 -11.60 -18.09 43.98
CA GLY A 34 -12.61 -17.26 44.62
C GLY A 34 -13.69 -16.64 43.73
N ILE A 35 -13.68 -16.79 42.43
CA ILE A 35 -14.77 -16.28 41.56
C ILE A 35 -15.67 -17.45 41.17
N GLN A 36 -16.81 -17.56 41.84
CA GLN A 36 -17.71 -18.71 41.67
C GLN A 36 -19.00 -18.40 40.92
N SER A 37 -19.23 -17.14 40.53
CA SER A 37 -20.45 -16.78 39.77
C SER A 37 -20.28 -15.46 39.08
N ILE A 38 -20.94 -15.31 37.90
CA ILE A 38 -21.11 -14.05 37.24
C ILE A 38 -21.98 -13.12 38.08
N THR A 39 -21.51 -11.91 38.32
CA THR A 39 -22.19 -10.89 39.12
C THR A 39 -22.56 -9.70 38.24
N LYS A 40 -23.26 -8.73 38.80
CA LYS A 40 -23.58 -7.46 38.12
C LYS A 40 -22.33 -6.65 37.66
N ASP A 41 -21.17 -6.95 38.25
CA ASP A 41 -19.91 -6.26 38.00
C ASP A 41 -19.00 -7.08 37.04
N SER A 42 -19.47 -8.22 36.58
CA SER A 42 -18.73 -9.05 35.62
C SER A 42 -18.75 -8.44 34.24
N ILE A 43 -17.58 -8.48 33.54
CA ILE A 43 -17.41 -8.00 32.20
C ILE A 43 -17.33 -9.20 31.27
N VAL A 44 -18.09 -9.14 30.17
CA VAL A 44 -17.97 -10.09 29.06
C VAL A 44 -17.24 -9.41 27.92
N THR A 45 -16.09 -9.96 27.54
CA THR A 45 -15.29 -9.48 26.41
C THR A 45 -15.41 -10.47 25.26
N ILE A 46 -15.72 -9.97 24.08
CA ILE A 46 -15.75 -10.75 22.83
C ILE A 46 -14.67 -10.15 21.91
N GLU A 47 -13.68 -10.97 21.60
CA GLU A 47 -12.60 -10.61 20.69
C GLU A 47 -12.69 -11.42 19.41
N TYR A 48 -12.58 -10.77 18.28
CA TYR A 48 -12.52 -11.43 16.99
C TYR A 48 -11.64 -10.63 16.04
N THR A 49 -11.14 -11.29 15.00
CA THR A 49 -10.38 -10.67 13.91
C THR A 49 -11.13 -10.85 12.59
N ALA A 50 -11.07 -9.86 11.75
CA ALA A 50 -11.61 -9.90 10.40
C ALA A 50 -10.65 -9.24 9.43
N VAL A 51 -10.67 -9.69 8.17
CA VAL A 51 -9.87 -9.11 7.09
C VAL A 51 -10.83 -8.47 6.08
N LEU A 52 -10.54 -7.25 5.67
CA LEU A 52 -11.26 -6.60 4.58
C LEU A 52 -11.05 -7.39 3.30
N ASN A 53 -12.12 -7.69 2.60
CA ASN A 53 -12.07 -8.40 1.33
C ASN A 53 -12.03 -7.41 0.14
N SER A 54 -11.96 -7.94 -1.08
CA SER A 54 -11.88 -7.15 -2.31
C SER A 54 -13.12 -6.29 -2.63
N LYS A 55 -14.17 -6.35 -1.81
CA LYS A 55 -15.37 -5.51 -1.94
C LYS A 55 -15.36 -4.32 -0.97
N ALA A 56 -14.29 -4.16 -0.20
CA ALA A 56 -14.15 -3.03 0.72
C ALA A 56 -14.20 -1.71 -0.05
N GLU A 57 -15.00 -0.78 0.44
CA GLU A 57 -15.08 0.57 -0.12
C GLU A 57 -13.84 1.37 0.26
N ILE A 58 -13.31 2.13 -0.69
CA ILE A 58 -12.14 2.98 -0.50
C ILE A 58 -12.59 4.36 -0.07
N GLY A 59 -12.00 4.91 1.01
CA GLY A 59 -12.41 6.20 1.56
C GLY A 59 -13.78 6.16 2.22
N LEU A 60 -14.54 7.23 2.05
CA LEU A 60 -15.90 7.31 2.60
C LEU A 60 -16.91 6.48 1.79
N PRO A 61 -17.91 5.87 2.43
CA PRO A 61 -18.22 5.93 3.87
C PRO A 61 -17.43 4.95 4.75
N GLY A 62 -16.53 4.13 4.19
CA GLY A 62 -15.81 3.09 4.90
C GLY A 62 -16.65 1.85 5.21
N GLN A 63 -16.08 0.94 5.98
CA GLN A 63 -16.74 -0.31 6.39
C GLN A 63 -17.29 -0.15 7.79
N GLU A 64 -18.62 -0.06 7.92
CA GLU A 64 -19.26 -0.02 9.24
C GLU A 64 -19.26 -1.42 9.90
N ASN A 65 -18.82 -1.46 11.14
CA ASN A 65 -19.04 -2.58 12.05
C ASN A 65 -19.94 -2.13 13.20
N LYS A 66 -21.05 -2.81 13.39
CA LYS A 66 -22.08 -2.47 14.37
C LYS A 66 -22.23 -3.56 15.39
N VAL A 67 -22.49 -3.19 16.64
CA VAL A 67 -22.79 -4.11 17.72
C VAL A 67 -23.98 -3.64 18.49
N LYS A 68 -24.82 -4.56 18.89
CA LYS A 68 -25.88 -4.38 19.89
C LYS A 68 -25.98 -5.61 20.79
N LEU A 69 -26.50 -5.42 21.96
CA LEU A 69 -26.84 -6.50 22.86
C LEU A 69 -28.37 -6.67 22.89
N GLU A 70 -28.83 -7.88 22.63
CA GLU A 70 -30.19 -8.31 22.96
C GLU A 70 -30.17 -9.09 24.28
N TYR A 71 -31.05 -8.74 25.19
CA TYR A 71 -31.11 -9.36 26.53
C TYR A 71 -32.55 -9.63 26.96
N SER A 72 -32.77 -10.67 27.80
CA SER A 72 -34.09 -10.86 28.39
C SER A 72 -34.35 -9.75 29.42
N ASN A 73 -35.54 -9.15 29.39
CA ASN A 73 -35.91 -8.05 30.26
C ASN A 73 -37.09 -8.38 31.20
N ASN A 74 -37.59 -9.62 31.20
CA ASN A 74 -38.61 -10.07 32.11
C ASN A 74 -38.00 -10.90 33.24
N PRO A 75 -37.84 -10.31 34.44
CA PRO A 75 -37.27 -11.04 35.59
C PRO A 75 -38.15 -12.16 36.12
N ASN A 76 -39.41 -12.19 35.71
CA ASN A 76 -40.38 -13.22 36.15
C ASN A 76 -40.50 -14.38 35.16
N ALA A 77 -39.90 -14.28 33.97
CA ALA A 77 -39.87 -15.38 33.03
C ALA A 77 -38.86 -16.43 33.46
N THR A 78 -39.31 -17.67 33.60
CA THR A 78 -38.47 -18.84 33.82
C THR A 78 -38.13 -19.40 32.45
N GLY A 79 -36.98 -19.00 31.87
CA GLY A 79 -36.50 -19.57 30.63
C GLY A 79 -35.92 -20.97 30.83
N ASP A 80 -36.07 -21.84 29.86
CA ASP A 80 -35.46 -23.19 29.82
C ASP A 80 -33.99 -23.12 29.28
N GLY A 81 -33.47 -21.93 28.99
CA GLY A 81 -32.14 -21.70 28.43
C GLY A 81 -32.00 -22.14 26.97
N THR A 82 -33.06 -22.66 26.33
CA THR A 82 -33.03 -23.18 24.96
C THR A 82 -33.88 -22.35 24.01
N THR A 83 -34.97 -21.78 24.45
CA THR A 83 -35.86 -20.92 23.68
C THR A 83 -35.55 -19.45 23.92
N LYS A 84 -35.74 -18.63 22.84
CA LYS A 84 -35.65 -17.18 22.99
C LYS A 84 -36.77 -16.71 23.90
N PRO A 85 -36.50 -15.91 24.96
CA PRO A 85 -37.56 -15.29 25.75
C PRO A 85 -38.47 -14.42 24.90
N ASP A 86 -39.77 -14.42 25.19
CA ASP A 86 -40.75 -13.58 24.50
C ASP A 86 -40.52 -12.08 24.76
N ASP A 87 -40.04 -11.77 25.98
CA ASP A 87 -39.73 -10.41 26.40
C ASP A 87 -38.22 -10.14 26.37
N THR A 88 -37.78 -9.41 25.34
CA THR A 88 -36.39 -8.98 25.22
C THR A 88 -36.28 -7.45 25.11
N GLY A 89 -35.17 -6.91 25.56
CA GLY A 89 -34.73 -5.54 25.30
C GLY A 89 -33.47 -5.56 24.46
N GLU A 90 -33.22 -4.45 23.77
CA GLU A 90 -32.00 -4.24 23.02
C GLU A 90 -31.30 -2.97 23.49
N THR A 91 -29.98 -2.96 23.44
CA THR A 91 -29.22 -1.71 23.57
C THR A 91 -29.29 -0.91 22.27
N PRO A 92 -29.08 0.41 22.30
CA PRO A 92 -28.71 1.13 21.09
C PRO A 92 -27.55 0.45 20.37
N GLU A 93 -27.52 0.58 19.03
CA GLU A 93 -26.35 0.16 18.27
C GLU A 93 -25.16 1.05 18.60
N ASP A 94 -24.02 0.43 18.88
CA ASP A 94 -22.73 1.08 18.85
C ASP A 94 -22.01 0.69 17.55
N LYS A 95 -21.22 1.60 16.98
CA LYS A 95 -20.58 1.38 15.68
C LYS A 95 -19.16 1.94 15.63
N VAL A 96 -18.33 1.24 14.87
CA VAL A 96 -17.01 1.70 14.44
C VAL A 96 -16.92 1.60 12.93
N ILE A 97 -16.07 2.40 12.33
CA ILE A 97 -15.83 2.38 10.89
C ILE A 97 -14.35 2.14 10.63
N VAL A 98 -14.07 1.22 9.73
CA VAL A 98 -12.71 0.93 9.24
C VAL A 98 -12.59 1.48 7.84
N PHE A 99 -11.48 2.17 7.56
CA PHE A 99 -11.17 2.72 6.26
C PHE A 99 -10.03 1.97 5.59
N THR A 100 -9.98 2.07 4.29
CA THR A 100 -8.85 1.64 3.47
C THR A 100 -8.68 2.64 2.32
N TYR A 101 -7.46 2.73 1.79
CA TYR A 101 -7.05 3.78 0.88
C TYR A 101 -6.48 3.23 -0.41
N GLU A 102 -6.48 4.06 -1.44
CA GLU A 102 -5.80 3.82 -2.71
C GLU A 102 -4.60 4.77 -2.81
N LEU A 103 -3.44 4.24 -3.17
CA LEU A 103 -2.25 5.02 -3.51
C LEU A 103 -2.11 5.07 -5.04
N ASP A 104 -2.23 6.27 -5.59
CA ASP A 104 -1.95 6.59 -6.99
C ASP A 104 -0.54 7.15 -7.12
N VAL A 105 0.30 6.47 -7.88
CA VAL A 105 1.67 6.94 -8.15
C VAL A 105 1.82 7.27 -9.62
N THR A 106 2.12 8.54 -9.90
CA THR A 106 2.40 9.00 -11.26
C THR A 106 3.90 9.16 -11.48
N LYS A 107 4.44 8.41 -12.42
CA LYS A 107 5.83 8.48 -12.85
C LYS A 107 6.01 9.60 -13.87
N VAL A 108 6.96 10.50 -13.62
CA VAL A 108 7.18 11.69 -14.46
C VAL A 108 8.66 11.94 -14.77
N ASP A 109 8.90 12.65 -15.87
CA ASP A 109 10.21 13.26 -16.19
C ASP A 109 10.44 14.47 -15.27
N LYS A 110 11.59 14.52 -14.60
CA LYS A 110 11.91 15.58 -13.63
C LYS A 110 11.98 16.98 -14.24
N ALA A 111 12.34 17.08 -15.51
CA ALA A 111 12.53 18.37 -16.18
C ALA A 111 11.24 18.89 -16.84
N THR A 112 10.43 17.98 -17.40
CA THR A 112 9.29 18.32 -18.26
C THR A 112 7.93 17.98 -17.66
N ASN A 113 7.89 17.18 -16.57
CA ASN A 113 6.69 16.56 -15.99
C ASN A 113 5.93 15.63 -16.96
N ALA A 114 6.56 15.23 -18.08
CA ALA A 114 5.98 14.28 -18.99
C ALA A 114 5.78 12.92 -18.30
N LYS A 115 4.69 12.25 -18.60
CA LYS A 115 4.35 10.93 -18.05
C LYS A 115 5.30 9.86 -18.57
N LEU A 116 5.72 8.94 -17.72
CA LEU A 116 6.71 7.92 -18.05
C LEU A 116 6.14 6.52 -17.82
N ALA A 117 5.98 5.78 -18.91
CA ALA A 117 5.55 4.38 -18.87
C ALA A 117 6.72 3.42 -18.63
N GLY A 118 6.43 2.25 -18.07
CA GLY A 118 7.36 1.12 -17.98
C GLY A 118 8.32 1.17 -16.80
N ALA A 119 8.22 2.14 -15.90
CA ALA A 119 8.93 2.09 -14.63
C ALA A 119 8.37 0.95 -13.77
N LYS A 120 9.26 0.20 -13.09
CA LYS A 120 8.86 -0.89 -12.20
C LYS A 120 9.22 -0.58 -10.76
N PHE A 121 8.31 -0.90 -9.86
CA PHE A 121 8.44 -0.66 -8.44
C PHE A 121 8.02 -1.87 -7.61
N THR A 122 8.45 -1.89 -6.36
CA THR A 122 7.88 -2.68 -5.28
C THR A 122 7.47 -1.76 -4.16
N LEU A 123 6.41 -2.11 -3.42
CA LEU A 123 5.95 -1.40 -2.23
C LEU A 123 6.10 -2.32 -1.02
N GLN A 124 6.72 -1.82 0.05
CA GLN A 124 6.83 -2.52 1.33
C GLN A 124 6.09 -1.75 2.42
N ASN A 125 5.51 -2.48 3.36
CA ASN A 125 4.95 -1.90 4.59
C ASN A 125 6.06 -1.67 5.65
N SER A 126 5.68 -1.19 6.83
CA SER A 126 6.59 -0.96 7.96
C SER A 126 7.28 -2.22 8.48
N ASP A 127 6.70 -3.39 8.25
CA ASP A 127 7.29 -4.69 8.63
C ASP A 127 8.30 -5.20 7.58
N GLY A 128 8.52 -4.44 6.51
CA GLY A 128 9.39 -4.80 5.39
C GLY A 128 8.80 -5.83 4.43
N LYS A 129 7.50 -6.15 4.55
CA LYS A 129 6.82 -7.09 3.66
C LYS A 129 6.35 -6.41 2.39
N TYR A 130 6.43 -7.12 1.27
CA TYR A 130 6.06 -6.64 -0.05
C TYR A 130 4.56 -6.77 -0.30
N ALA A 131 3.95 -5.72 -0.82
CA ALA A 131 2.56 -5.76 -1.29
C ALA A 131 2.45 -6.65 -2.53
N LYS A 132 1.74 -7.77 -2.44
CA LYS A 132 1.32 -8.57 -3.58
C LYS A 132 -0.05 -8.10 -4.02
N ILE A 133 -0.13 -7.53 -5.22
CA ILE A 133 -1.37 -6.99 -5.78
C ILE A 133 -1.99 -7.93 -6.82
N SER A 134 -3.29 -7.88 -6.97
CA SER A 134 -4.01 -8.53 -8.05
C SER A 134 -3.59 -7.93 -9.40
N SER A 135 -3.29 -8.79 -10.37
CA SER A 135 -2.92 -8.38 -11.73
C SER A 135 -4.04 -7.66 -12.48
N THR A 136 -5.29 -7.82 -12.05
CA THR A 136 -6.46 -7.25 -12.72
C THR A 136 -7.07 -6.06 -12.00
N SER A 137 -7.12 -6.10 -10.66
CA SER A 137 -7.80 -5.08 -9.85
C SER A 137 -6.85 -4.18 -9.07
N GLN A 138 -5.54 -4.49 -9.05
CA GLN A 138 -4.51 -3.75 -8.30
C GLN A 138 -4.75 -3.67 -6.77
N ILE A 139 -5.65 -4.52 -6.26
CA ILE A 139 -5.94 -4.66 -4.83
C ILE A 139 -4.83 -5.49 -4.18
N VAL A 140 -4.41 -5.09 -2.99
CA VAL A 140 -3.48 -5.87 -2.16
C VAL A 140 -4.15 -7.18 -1.75
N LEU A 141 -3.56 -8.30 -2.18
CA LEU A 141 -4.02 -9.66 -1.86
C LEU A 141 -3.34 -10.19 -0.60
N ALA A 142 -2.07 -9.86 -0.42
CA ALA A 142 -1.26 -10.32 0.69
C ALA A 142 -0.02 -9.42 0.89
N TRP A 143 0.57 -9.52 2.07
CA TRP A 143 1.89 -9.00 2.38
C TRP A 143 2.85 -10.19 2.49
N VAL A 144 3.87 -10.23 1.62
CA VAL A 144 4.78 -11.38 1.47
C VAL A 144 6.22 -10.98 1.84
N ASP A 145 7.02 -11.96 2.31
CA ASP A 145 8.37 -11.68 2.78
C ASP A 145 9.37 -11.43 1.63
N GLU A 146 9.12 -12.03 0.47
CA GLU A 146 9.97 -11.91 -0.73
C GLU A 146 9.16 -11.49 -1.95
N PRO A 147 9.78 -10.78 -2.91
CA PRO A 147 9.11 -10.44 -4.16
C PRO A 147 8.69 -11.69 -4.94
N GLU A 148 7.43 -11.75 -5.35
CA GLU A 148 6.89 -12.88 -6.07
C GLU A 148 5.91 -12.47 -7.17
N THR A 149 5.71 -13.37 -8.13
CA THR A 149 4.67 -13.24 -9.17
C THR A 149 4.12 -14.63 -9.47
N ASP A 150 2.81 -14.76 -9.39
CA ASP A 150 2.08 -15.98 -9.72
C ASP A 150 0.75 -15.65 -10.44
N PRO A 151 -0.07 -16.62 -10.83
CA PRO A 151 -1.35 -16.36 -11.51
C PRO A 151 -2.34 -15.49 -10.72
N SER A 152 -2.22 -15.43 -9.38
CA SER A 152 -3.11 -14.62 -8.54
C SER A 152 -2.69 -13.14 -8.47
N GLY A 153 -1.39 -12.86 -8.55
CA GLY A 153 -0.90 -11.49 -8.41
C GLY A 153 0.61 -11.36 -8.51
N THR A 154 1.09 -10.13 -8.33
CA THR A 154 2.49 -9.76 -8.43
C THR A 154 2.87 -8.71 -7.39
N THR A 155 4.13 -8.71 -6.98
CA THR A 155 4.74 -7.63 -6.20
C THR A 155 5.34 -6.52 -7.08
N THR A 156 5.35 -6.70 -8.40
CA THR A 156 5.86 -5.72 -9.35
C THR A 156 4.77 -4.76 -9.80
N LEU A 157 4.91 -3.49 -9.45
CA LEU A 157 4.05 -2.38 -9.86
C LEU A 157 4.66 -1.75 -11.12
N VAL A 158 3.88 -1.55 -12.18
CA VAL A 158 4.40 -1.03 -13.46
C VAL A 158 3.61 0.21 -13.87
N SER A 159 4.32 1.30 -14.15
CA SER A 159 3.66 2.51 -14.68
C SER A 159 3.16 2.27 -16.11
N ASP A 160 1.89 2.61 -16.34
CA ASP A 160 1.21 2.49 -17.63
C ASP A 160 1.57 3.63 -18.60
N THR A 161 0.82 3.76 -19.70
CA THR A 161 1.02 4.80 -20.71
C THR A 161 0.82 6.22 -20.20
N ASP A 162 0.01 6.38 -19.14
CA ASP A 162 -0.23 7.64 -18.44
C ASP A 162 0.76 7.85 -17.28
N GLY A 163 1.76 6.99 -17.17
CA GLY A 163 2.74 6.98 -16.09
C GLY A 163 2.17 6.53 -14.75
N LEU A 164 0.97 5.99 -14.72
CA LEU A 164 0.23 5.67 -13.50
C LEU A 164 0.39 4.20 -13.12
N PHE A 165 0.53 3.94 -11.84
CA PHE A 165 0.17 2.66 -11.22
C PHE A 165 -0.54 2.92 -9.89
N LYS A 166 -1.31 1.93 -9.44
CA LYS A 166 -2.16 2.03 -8.26
C LYS A 166 -1.89 0.90 -7.29
N VAL A 167 -2.11 1.15 -6.02
CA VAL A 167 -2.17 0.12 -4.98
C VAL A 167 -3.40 0.37 -4.14
N ILE A 168 -4.33 -0.57 -4.15
CA ILE A 168 -5.66 -0.44 -3.53
C ILE A 168 -5.73 -1.34 -2.30
N GLY A 169 -6.31 -0.84 -1.21
CA GLY A 169 -6.48 -1.61 0.03
C GLY A 169 -5.34 -1.38 1.02
N LEU A 170 -4.78 -0.18 1.03
CA LEU A 170 -3.79 0.25 2.02
C LEU A 170 -4.46 0.82 3.27
N ASP A 171 -3.77 0.72 4.39
CA ASP A 171 -4.07 1.43 5.63
C ASP A 171 -3.33 2.77 5.66
N ASP A 172 -3.62 3.64 6.63
CA ASP A 172 -2.71 4.71 6.94
C ASP A 172 -1.42 4.15 7.56
N GLY A 173 -0.28 4.77 7.23
CA GLY A 173 1.01 4.26 7.67
C GLY A 173 2.19 4.71 6.81
N VAL A 174 3.33 4.09 7.08
CA VAL A 174 4.58 4.35 6.37
C VAL A 174 4.90 3.18 5.46
N TYR A 175 5.19 3.50 4.21
CA TYR A 175 5.52 2.54 3.16
C TYR A 175 6.86 2.91 2.51
N THR A 176 7.55 1.90 2.00
CA THR A 176 8.78 2.07 1.23
C THR A 176 8.53 1.69 -0.22
N LEU A 177 8.62 2.66 -1.13
CA LEU A 177 8.46 2.47 -2.56
C LEU A 177 9.84 2.41 -3.22
N THR A 178 10.21 1.26 -3.75
CA THR A 178 11.51 1.04 -4.38
C THR A 178 11.37 0.89 -5.89
N GLU A 179 12.02 1.77 -6.66
CA GLU A 179 12.13 1.61 -8.11
C GLU A 179 13.07 0.45 -8.41
N THR A 180 12.59 -0.61 -9.04
CA THR A 180 13.40 -1.77 -9.43
C THR A 180 13.98 -1.61 -10.82
N GLU A 181 13.23 -0.93 -11.74
CA GLU A 181 13.65 -0.64 -13.11
C GLU A 181 13.14 0.75 -13.52
N ALA A 182 14.04 1.59 -14.00
CA ALA A 182 13.66 2.91 -14.56
C ALA A 182 13.11 2.78 -15.99
N PRO A 183 12.30 3.74 -16.46
CA PRO A 183 11.92 3.82 -17.86
C PRO A 183 13.16 3.95 -18.77
N GLY A 184 13.05 3.48 -20.01
CA GLY A 184 14.16 3.57 -20.97
C GLY A 184 14.71 4.99 -21.09
N SER A 185 16.04 5.13 -21.07
CA SER A 185 16.80 6.39 -21.13
C SER A 185 16.76 7.26 -19.86
N TYR A 186 16.18 6.75 -18.75
CA TYR A 186 16.18 7.43 -17.47
C TYR A 186 17.10 6.74 -16.46
N ASN A 187 17.64 7.51 -15.53
CA ASN A 187 18.40 6.97 -14.42
C ASN A 187 17.45 6.43 -13.38
N LYS A 188 17.71 5.21 -12.91
CA LYS A 188 17.02 4.62 -11.77
C LYS A 188 17.22 5.47 -10.50
N LEU A 189 16.20 5.56 -9.65
CA LEU A 189 16.32 6.20 -8.36
C LEU A 189 17.39 5.50 -7.50
N THR A 190 18.24 6.28 -6.88
CA THR A 190 19.34 5.77 -6.05
C THR A 190 18.84 5.21 -4.73
N ASN A 191 17.81 5.86 -4.16
CA ASN A 191 17.20 5.50 -2.90
C ASN A 191 15.74 5.11 -3.12
N ALA A 192 15.22 4.29 -2.22
CA ALA A 192 13.78 4.09 -2.11
C ALA A 192 13.10 5.36 -1.62
N VAL A 193 11.84 5.54 -1.97
CA VAL A 193 11.01 6.68 -1.59
C VAL A 193 10.18 6.28 -0.38
N GLU A 194 10.25 7.07 0.69
CA GLU A 194 9.34 6.92 1.82
C GLU A 194 7.99 7.54 1.46
N VAL A 195 6.93 6.73 1.52
CA VAL A 195 5.55 7.17 1.30
C VAL A 195 4.81 7.10 2.61
N VAL A 196 4.28 8.23 3.08
CA VAL A 196 3.48 8.28 4.31
C VAL A 196 2.05 8.63 3.94
N ILE A 197 1.12 7.74 4.23
CA ILE A 197 -0.33 7.97 4.17
C ILE A 197 -0.76 8.27 5.59
N LYS A 198 -1.41 9.42 5.81
CA LYS A 198 -1.94 9.81 7.10
C LYS A 198 -3.41 10.16 6.96
N ALA A 199 -4.24 9.45 7.72
CA ALA A 199 -5.66 9.72 7.82
C ALA A 199 -6.02 10.23 9.21
N GLU A 200 -7.01 11.12 9.28
CA GLU A 200 -7.61 11.53 10.53
C GLU A 200 -9.10 11.25 10.50
N THR A 201 -9.59 10.63 11.56
CA THR A 201 -10.99 10.25 11.72
C THR A 201 -11.66 11.09 12.81
N ALA A 202 -12.96 11.28 12.69
CA ALA A 202 -13.75 11.88 13.75
C ALA A 202 -13.72 10.95 14.98
N ASN A 203 -13.49 11.54 16.16
CA ASN A 203 -13.46 10.76 17.39
C ASN A 203 -14.87 10.59 18.00
N ASN A 204 -14.99 9.67 18.94
CA ASN A 204 -16.25 9.32 19.63
C ASN A 204 -16.96 10.53 20.29
N GLN A 205 -16.26 11.60 20.59
CA GLN A 205 -16.80 12.78 21.26
C GLN A 205 -17.46 13.75 20.28
N THR A 206 -17.01 13.78 19.04
CA THR A 206 -17.40 14.74 18.02
C THR A 206 -18.12 14.13 16.83
N TRP A 207 -18.02 12.80 16.68
CA TRP A 207 -18.67 12.11 15.58
C TRP A 207 -20.21 12.00 15.81
N ASN A 208 -20.97 12.49 14.84
CA ASN A 208 -22.43 12.50 14.86
C ASN A 208 -23.08 11.17 14.40
N SER A 209 -22.29 10.11 14.28
CA SER A 209 -22.67 8.80 13.76
C SER A 209 -23.00 8.76 12.25
N SER A 210 -22.72 9.83 11.52
CA SER A 210 -22.81 9.83 10.06
C SER A 210 -21.50 9.27 9.46
N PRO A 211 -21.55 8.19 8.65
CA PRO A 211 -20.37 7.68 7.99
C PRO A 211 -19.67 8.69 7.10
N ALA A 212 -20.44 9.61 6.48
CA ALA A 212 -19.90 10.65 5.62
C ALA A 212 -18.98 11.66 6.34
N ASP A 213 -19.11 11.77 7.66
CA ASP A 213 -18.31 12.69 8.48
C ASP A 213 -17.22 11.96 9.28
N ALA A 214 -17.05 10.66 9.06
CA ALA A 214 -16.16 9.83 9.87
C ALA A 214 -14.67 9.97 9.47
N LEU A 215 -14.34 10.23 8.21
CA LEU A 215 -12.99 10.54 7.74
C LEU A 215 -12.88 12.04 7.51
N THR A 216 -11.99 12.71 8.24
CA THR A 216 -11.88 14.18 8.25
C THR A 216 -10.69 14.70 7.48
N GLU A 217 -9.64 13.91 7.34
CA GLU A 217 -8.43 14.26 6.60
C GLU A 217 -7.79 13.04 5.98
N LEU A 218 -7.25 13.19 4.77
CA LEU A 218 -6.35 12.24 4.13
C LEU A 218 -5.18 13.02 3.52
N LYS A 219 -3.97 12.71 3.98
CA LYS A 219 -2.72 13.29 3.50
C LYS A 219 -1.79 12.21 3.01
N VAL A 220 -0.95 12.56 2.04
CA VAL A 220 0.14 11.70 1.59
C VAL A 220 1.39 12.52 1.34
N THR A 221 2.55 11.96 1.66
CA THR A 221 3.86 12.54 1.31
C THR A 221 4.75 11.50 0.67
N ALA A 222 5.67 11.95 -0.19
CA ALA A 222 6.75 11.15 -0.76
C ALA A 222 8.08 11.83 -0.45
N ASP A 223 8.94 11.21 0.35
CA ASP A 223 10.17 11.80 0.91
C ASP A 223 9.91 13.19 1.53
N GLY A 224 8.82 13.32 2.27
CA GLY A 224 8.38 14.57 2.90
C GLY A 224 7.73 15.59 1.95
N ASN A 225 7.72 15.37 0.64
CA ASN A 225 7.03 16.24 -0.30
C ASN A 225 5.54 15.91 -0.34
N ALA A 226 4.69 16.93 -0.20
CA ALA A 226 3.25 16.75 -0.15
C ALA A 226 2.69 16.26 -1.49
N GLY A 227 1.87 15.22 -1.43
CA GLY A 227 0.96 14.80 -2.48
C GLY A 227 -0.46 15.34 -2.25
N THR A 228 -1.43 14.71 -2.88
CA THR A 228 -2.86 15.08 -2.77
C THR A 228 -3.65 13.93 -2.18
N GLY A 229 -4.40 14.19 -1.11
CA GLY A 229 -5.35 13.24 -0.54
C GLY A 229 -6.79 13.73 -0.75
N ASN A 230 -7.69 12.81 -1.00
CA ASN A 230 -9.12 13.08 -1.16
C ASN A 230 -9.91 12.15 -0.22
N VAL A 231 -10.59 12.72 0.76
CA VAL A 231 -11.34 11.96 1.79
C VAL A 231 -12.55 11.24 1.21
N ASP A 232 -13.24 11.83 0.22
CA ASP A 232 -14.45 11.26 -0.35
C ASP A 232 -14.14 9.98 -1.15
N THR A 233 -13.04 9.99 -1.89
CA THR A 233 -12.63 8.86 -2.72
C THR A 233 -11.61 7.94 -2.05
N GLY A 234 -11.00 8.36 -0.94
CA GLY A 234 -9.94 7.62 -0.28
C GLY A 234 -8.63 7.52 -1.08
N ILE A 235 -8.46 8.38 -2.12
CA ILE A 235 -7.30 8.33 -3.01
C ILE A 235 -6.22 9.28 -2.52
N ALA A 236 -5.02 8.73 -2.36
CA ALA A 236 -3.79 9.42 -2.02
C ALA A 236 -2.86 9.41 -3.26
N SER A 237 -2.52 10.57 -3.81
CA SER A 237 -1.79 10.68 -5.08
C SER A 237 -0.44 11.35 -4.90
N ILE A 238 0.61 10.77 -5.49
CA ILE A 238 1.99 11.30 -5.48
C ILE A 238 2.60 11.25 -6.88
N ASN A 239 3.60 12.11 -7.11
CA ASN A 239 4.43 12.08 -8.31
C ASN A 239 5.84 11.64 -7.95
N ILE A 240 6.39 10.69 -8.72
CA ILE A 240 7.77 10.22 -8.61
C ILE A 240 8.52 10.55 -9.88
N ALA A 241 9.60 11.34 -9.77
CA ALA A 241 10.31 11.87 -10.92
C ALA A 241 11.65 11.15 -11.18
N ASN A 242 11.93 10.80 -12.44
CA ASN A 242 13.28 10.39 -12.88
C ASN A 242 13.93 11.46 -13.77
N SER A 243 15.25 11.55 -13.67
CA SER A 243 16.07 12.35 -14.56
C SER A 243 16.53 11.50 -15.75
N LYS A 244 16.56 12.09 -16.94
CA LYS A 244 17.22 11.45 -18.09
C LYS A 244 18.67 11.18 -17.77
N GLY A 245 19.16 10.01 -18.18
CA GLY A 245 20.58 9.72 -18.19
C GLY A 245 21.30 10.77 -19.05
N SER A 246 22.44 11.28 -18.58
CA SER A 246 23.30 12.07 -19.44
C SER A 246 23.80 11.14 -20.54
N THR A 247 23.42 11.40 -21.79
CA THR A 247 24.14 10.79 -22.92
C THR A 247 25.57 11.30 -22.80
N LEU A 248 26.51 10.38 -22.54
CA LEU A 248 27.92 10.74 -22.65
C LEU A 248 28.09 11.36 -24.02
N PRO A 249 28.73 12.55 -24.15
CA PRO A 249 29.06 13.10 -25.46
C PRO A 249 29.75 11.99 -26.25
N SER A 250 29.26 11.70 -27.45
CA SER A 250 29.92 10.76 -28.35
C SER A 250 31.38 11.21 -28.50
N THR A 251 32.31 10.47 -27.83
CA THR A 251 33.74 10.77 -27.94
C THR A 251 34.30 10.52 -29.36
N GLY A 252 33.43 10.12 -30.31
CA GLY A 252 33.70 9.95 -31.72
C GLY A 252 33.33 11.15 -32.62
N GLY A 253 33.16 12.36 -32.06
CA GLY A 253 32.89 13.58 -32.84
C GLY A 253 34.06 14.00 -33.70
N ILE A 254 33.83 15.05 -34.55
CA ILE A 254 34.77 15.65 -35.51
C ILE A 254 36.19 15.79 -34.94
N GLY A 255 36.32 16.06 -33.63
CA GLY A 255 37.63 16.16 -32.95
C GLY A 255 38.47 14.89 -33.05
N THR A 256 37.89 13.71 -32.85
CA THR A 256 38.60 12.42 -32.90
C THR A 256 39.07 12.13 -34.34
N THR A 257 38.25 12.43 -35.32
CA THR A 257 38.60 12.30 -36.75
C THR A 257 39.76 13.25 -37.12
N ILE A 258 39.73 14.49 -36.60
CA ILE A 258 40.83 15.47 -36.82
C ILE A 258 42.11 14.98 -36.18
N PHE A 259 42.09 14.41 -34.96
CA PHE A 259 43.27 13.85 -34.32
C PHE A 259 43.83 12.63 -35.04
N TYR A 260 43.01 11.75 -35.60
CA TYR A 260 43.47 10.63 -36.42
C TYR A 260 44.08 11.09 -37.74
N VAL A 261 43.47 12.09 -38.39
CA VAL A 261 43.99 12.64 -39.66
C VAL A 261 45.30 13.38 -39.41
N LEU A 262 45.38 14.27 -38.40
CA LEU A 262 46.61 15.00 -38.07
C LEU A 262 47.68 14.08 -37.57
N GLY A 263 47.38 13.14 -36.71
CA GLY A 263 48.32 12.14 -36.20
C GLY A 263 48.85 11.24 -37.31
N GLY A 264 47.97 10.77 -38.19
CA GLY A 264 48.37 9.96 -39.35
C GLY A 264 49.26 10.71 -40.33
N THR A 265 48.92 11.96 -40.65
CA THR A 265 49.77 12.79 -41.54
C THR A 265 51.15 13.11 -40.94
N LEU A 266 51.25 13.36 -39.64
CA LEU A 266 52.51 13.56 -38.96
C LEU A 266 53.40 12.28 -38.97
N VAL A 267 52.81 11.12 -38.77
CA VAL A 267 53.53 9.82 -38.81
C VAL A 267 54.07 9.56 -40.24
N VAL A 268 53.23 9.73 -41.24
CA VAL A 268 53.61 9.54 -42.65
C VAL A 268 54.66 10.58 -43.08
N GLY A 269 54.45 11.86 -42.73
CA GLY A 269 55.39 12.96 -43.06
C GLY A 269 56.77 12.77 -42.40
N SER A 270 56.81 12.34 -41.14
CA SER A 270 58.08 12.04 -40.44
C SER A 270 58.80 10.82 -41.01
N GLY A 271 58.02 9.79 -41.42
CA GLY A 271 58.55 8.62 -42.13
C GLY A 271 59.21 8.96 -43.46
N ILE A 272 58.55 9.80 -44.27
CA ILE A 272 59.09 10.30 -45.56
C ILE A 272 60.32 11.13 -45.31
N ALA A 273 60.33 12.06 -44.35
CA ALA A 273 61.48 12.91 -44.02
C ALA A 273 62.73 12.08 -43.58
N LEU A 274 62.54 11.04 -42.77
CA LEU A 274 63.57 10.13 -42.34
C LEU A 274 64.16 9.31 -43.48
N VAL A 275 63.33 8.79 -44.38
CA VAL A 275 63.78 8.04 -45.55
C VAL A 275 64.51 8.95 -46.53
N THR A 276 64.05 10.19 -46.77
CA THR A 276 64.66 11.16 -47.63
C THR A 276 66.01 11.60 -47.08
N LYS A 277 66.13 11.91 -45.79
CA LYS A 277 67.39 12.23 -45.11
C LYS A 277 68.40 11.09 -45.22
N LYS A 278 67.95 9.83 -45.06
CA LYS A 278 68.82 8.64 -45.18
C LYS A 278 69.29 8.40 -46.59
N ARG A 279 68.51 8.77 -47.58
CA ARG A 279 68.93 8.71 -49.07
C ARG A 279 69.85 9.80 -49.44
N LEU A 280 69.63 11.03 -48.97
CA LEU A 280 70.48 12.17 -49.27
C LEU A 280 71.88 12.07 -48.61
N GLY A 281 71.97 11.52 -47.39
CA GLY A 281 73.23 11.31 -46.70
C GLY A 281 74.07 10.13 -47.21
N LYS A 282 73.60 9.42 -48.26
CA LYS A 282 74.31 8.29 -48.87
C LYS A 282 75.03 8.66 -50.21
N ASN A 283 74.88 9.90 -50.62
CA ASN A 283 75.50 10.42 -51.90
C ASN A 283 76.68 11.35 -51.66
N GLU A 284 77.27 11.37 -50.43
CA GLU A 284 78.44 12.18 -50.11
C GLU A 284 79.63 11.31 -49.61
N ASP A 285 79.78 10.09 -50.18
CA ASP A 285 81.00 9.27 -50.03
C ASP A 285 81.46 8.86 -51.46
#